data_4ec3cb9a425066d69a9d43e77def729b
#
_entry.id   4ec3cb9a425066d69a9d43e77def729b
#
_cell.length_a   1.000
_cell.length_b   1.000
_cell.length_c   1.000
_cell.angle_alpha   90.00
_cell.angle_beta   90.00
_cell.angle_gamma   90.00
#
_symmetry.space_group_name_H-M   'P 1'
#
loop_
_entity.id
_entity.type
_entity.pdbx_description
1 polymer ?
#
loop_
_entity_poly.entity_id
_entity_poly.type
_entity_poly.pdbx_seq_one_letter_code
_entity_poly.pdbx_strand_id
1 'polypeptide(L)'
;MIARIWHGITPTSKADDYLKFLKDRAIPDYRSVSGNLAVFIMRRVDGDVAHFLTLTHWNSFEAIQAFSGVDVSKAKYYPEDSEFLIEFEPTVQHFEVFTG
;
A
#
# COMPACT_ATOMS: atom_id res chain seq x y z
N MET A 1 11.86 -0.90 13.64
CA MET A 1 11.31 -0.86 12.28
C MET A 1 9.85 -1.24 12.31
N ILE A 2 9.04 -0.55 11.54
CA ILE A 2 7.60 -0.76 11.50
C ILE A 2 7.23 -1.18 10.09
N ALA A 3 6.39 -2.23 9.96
CA ALA A 3 5.78 -2.62 8.71
C ALA A 3 4.36 -2.06 8.65
N ARG A 4 4.00 -1.46 7.52
CA ARG A 4 2.65 -1.00 7.22
C ARG A 4 2.11 -1.83 6.07
N ILE A 5 0.91 -2.39 6.23
CA ILE A 5 0.27 -3.22 5.21
C ILE A 5 -1.03 -2.58 4.78
N TRP A 6 -1.12 -2.25 3.50
CA TRP A 6 -2.33 -1.79 2.83
C TRP A 6 -2.84 -2.91 1.93
N HIS A 7 -4.16 -3.09 1.86
CA HIS A 7 -4.81 -4.11 1.06
C HIS A 7 -5.84 -3.50 0.13
N GLY A 8 -5.83 -3.93 -1.13
CA GLY A 8 -6.83 -3.56 -2.12
C GLY A 8 -7.20 -4.74 -3.00
N ILE A 9 -8.39 -4.67 -3.60
CA ILE A 9 -8.92 -5.72 -4.46
C ILE A 9 -9.36 -5.10 -5.78
N THR A 10 -8.93 -5.72 -6.89
CA THR A 10 -9.38 -5.33 -8.24
C THR A 10 -10.07 -6.51 -8.92
N PRO A 11 -10.87 -6.24 -9.96
CA PRO A 11 -11.20 -7.33 -10.89
C PRO A 11 -9.90 -7.88 -11.50
N THR A 12 -9.85 -9.18 -11.74
CA THR A 12 -8.68 -9.81 -12.36
C THR A 12 -8.33 -9.17 -13.70
N SER A 13 -9.34 -8.75 -14.46
CA SER A 13 -9.15 -8.09 -15.76
C SER A 13 -8.39 -6.76 -15.69
N LYS A 14 -8.35 -6.14 -14.51
CA LYS A 14 -7.63 -4.86 -14.28
C LYS A 14 -6.33 -5.03 -13.50
N ALA A 15 -5.97 -6.27 -13.14
CA ALA A 15 -4.86 -6.51 -12.21
C ALA A 15 -3.52 -6.05 -12.75
N ASP A 16 -3.24 -6.28 -14.04
CA ASP A 16 -1.96 -5.87 -14.64
C ASP A 16 -1.86 -4.35 -14.76
N ASP A 17 -2.94 -3.68 -15.13
CA ASP A 17 -2.97 -2.22 -15.20
C ASP A 17 -2.81 -1.59 -13.81
N TYR A 18 -3.43 -2.19 -12.80
CA TYR A 18 -3.28 -1.69 -11.43
C TYR A 18 -1.87 -1.90 -10.90
N LEU A 19 -1.25 -3.04 -11.21
CA LEU A 19 0.15 -3.27 -10.86
C LEU A 19 1.06 -2.19 -11.46
N LYS A 20 0.84 -1.85 -12.73
CA LYS A 20 1.57 -0.79 -13.40
C LYS A 20 1.36 0.55 -12.70
N PHE A 21 0.11 0.87 -12.35
CA PHE A 21 -0.23 2.09 -11.62
C PHE A 21 0.52 2.16 -10.27
N LEU A 22 0.52 1.06 -9.50
CA LEU A 22 1.23 1.02 -8.23
C LEU A 22 2.73 1.24 -8.40
N LYS A 23 3.33 0.63 -9.43
CA LYS A 23 4.77 0.81 -9.72
C LYS A 23 5.09 2.23 -10.15
N ASP A 24 4.24 2.84 -10.98
CA ASP A 24 4.52 4.15 -11.55
C ASP A 24 4.15 5.30 -10.61
N ARG A 25 3.14 5.11 -9.77
CA ARG A 25 2.58 6.16 -8.93
C ARG A 25 2.86 5.96 -7.44
N ALA A 26 2.53 4.78 -6.92
CA ALA A 26 2.58 4.54 -5.48
C ALA A 26 4.00 4.34 -4.98
N ILE A 27 4.80 3.51 -5.64
CA ILE A 27 6.18 3.25 -5.19
C ILE A 27 7.00 4.54 -5.11
N PRO A 28 7.02 5.41 -6.15
CA PRO A 28 7.74 6.67 -6.03
C PRO A 28 7.24 7.57 -4.89
N ASP A 29 5.94 7.58 -4.64
CA ASP A 29 5.36 8.36 -3.55
C ASP A 29 5.87 7.86 -2.19
N TYR A 30 5.83 6.55 -1.94
CA TYR A 30 6.40 5.96 -0.73
C TYR A 30 7.89 6.31 -0.60
N ARG A 31 8.65 6.11 -1.67
CA ARG A 31 10.11 6.31 -1.66
C ARG A 31 10.51 7.76 -1.47
N SER A 32 9.64 8.70 -1.77
CA SER A 32 9.90 10.13 -1.60
C SER A 32 9.88 10.56 -0.13
N VAL A 33 9.30 9.75 0.75
CA VAL A 33 9.15 10.10 2.17
C VAL A 33 10.39 9.68 2.95
N SER A 34 10.99 10.62 3.66
CA SER A 34 12.13 10.33 4.55
C SER A 34 11.68 9.35 5.64
N GLY A 35 12.47 8.30 5.85
CA GLY A 35 12.14 7.25 6.81
C GLY A 35 11.45 6.03 6.21
N ASN A 36 11.05 6.08 4.93
CA ASN A 36 10.65 4.87 4.22
C ASN A 36 11.90 4.05 3.90
N LEU A 37 11.91 2.79 4.31
CA LEU A 37 13.06 1.89 4.18
C LEU A 37 12.91 0.92 3.02
N ALA A 38 11.68 0.51 2.70
CA ALA A 38 11.41 -0.47 1.64
C ALA A 38 9.95 -0.42 1.23
N VAL A 39 9.68 -0.83 -0.02
CA VAL A 39 8.34 -0.96 -0.57
C VAL A 39 8.26 -2.29 -1.32
N PHE A 40 7.26 -3.10 -0.97
CA PHE A 40 6.98 -4.36 -1.67
C PHE A 40 5.53 -4.35 -2.13
N ILE A 41 5.30 -4.74 -3.37
CA ILE A 41 3.96 -4.98 -3.90
C ILE A 41 3.79 -6.50 -4.01
N MET A 42 2.74 -7.02 -3.38
CA MET A 42 2.40 -8.44 -3.46
C MET A 42 1.03 -8.58 -4.11
N ARG A 43 0.89 -9.58 -4.97
CA ARG A 43 -0.36 -9.82 -5.68
C ARG A 43 -0.71 -11.29 -5.67
N ARG A 44 -2.00 -11.58 -5.42
CA ARG A 44 -2.54 -12.93 -5.53
C ARG A 44 -3.82 -12.87 -6.35
N VAL A 45 -3.87 -13.62 -7.44
CA VAL A 45 -5.09 -13.77 -8.25
C VAL A 45 -5.92 -14.90 -7.67
N ASP A 46 -7.21 -14.63 -7.48
CA ASP A 46 -8.18 -15.57 -6.93
C ASP A 46 -9.46 -15.49 -7.76
N GLY A 47 -9.51 -16.27 -8.84
CA GLY A 47 -10.64 -16.27 -9.77
C GLY A 47 -10.83 -14.90 -10.42
N ASP A 48 -11.99 -14.31 -10.16
CA ASP A 48 -12.40 -13.04 -10.78
C ASP A 48 -11.78 -11.80 -10.12
N VAL A 49 -11.09 -11.97 -9.02
CA VAL A 49 -10.48 -10.85 -8.29
C VAL A 49 -8.99 -11.06 -8.09
N ALA A 50 -8.28 -9.96 -7.95
CA ALA A 50 -6.88 -9.95 -7.59
C ALA A 50 -6.70 -9.14 -6.30
N HIS A 51 -5.97 -9.72 -5.35
CA HIS A 51 -5.62 -9.07 -4.10
C HIS A 51 -4.25 -8.43 -4.24
N PHE A 52 -4.15 -7.18 -3.81
CA PHE A 52 -2.89 -6.44 -3.75
C PHE A 52 -2.58 -6.07 -2.32
N LEU A 53 -1.34 -6.32 -1.91
CA LEU A 53 -0.83 -5.83 -0.65
C LEU A 53 0.35 -4.93 -0.94
N THR A 54 0.37 -3.74 -0.34
CA THR A 54 1.59 -2.95 -0.28
C THR A 54 2.18 -3.12 1.11
N LEU A 55 3.36 -3.71 1.17
CA LEU A 55 4.11 -3.87 2.40
C LEU A 55 5.24 -2.84 2.38
N THR A 56 5.20 -1.93 3.34
CA THR A 56 6.22 -0.87 3.44
C THR A 56 6.90 -0.94 4.81
N HIS A 57 8.20 -0.70 4.81
CA HIS A 57 8.99 -0.64 6.04
C HIS A 57 9.37 0.81 6.35
N TRP A 58 9.30 1.17 7.62
CA TRP A 58 9.49 2.54 8.09
C TRP A 58 10.34 2.54 9.34
N ASN A 59 11.13 3.62 9.53
CA ASN A 59 11.95 3.73 10.72
C ASN A 59 11.16 4.23 11.94
N SER A 60 10.01 4.89 11.75
CA SER A 60 9.21 5.45 12.83
C SER A 60 7.76 5.71 12.40
N PHE A 61 6.86 5.89 13.37
CA PHE A 61 5.50 6.33 13.11
C PHE A 61 5.45 7.77 12.62
N GLU A 62 6.37 8.63 13.03
CA GLU A 62 6.45 10.01 12.53
C GLU A 62 6.69 10.04 11.02
N ALA A 63 7.53 9.14 10.51
CA ALA A 63 7.75 9.02 9.07
C ALA A 63 6.48 8.59 8.35
N ILE A 64 5.72 7.66 8.93
CA ILE A 64 4.44 7.22 8.37
C ILE A 64 3.45 8.38 8.35
N GLN A 65 3.40 9.22 9.37
CA GLN A 65 2.52 10.41 9.39
C GLN A 65 2.80 11.35 8.24
N ALA A 66 4.06 11.50 7.85
CA ALA A 66 4.43 12.33 6.71
C ALA A 66 3.86 11.78 5.39
N PHE A 67 3.62 10.48 5.30
CA PHE A 67 3.00 9.84 4.15
C PHE A 67 1.48 9.86 4.22
N SER A 68 0.91 9.40 5.33
CA SER A 68 -0.51 9.08 5.46
C SER A 68 -1.35 10.17 6.12
N GLY A 69 -0.72 11.18 6.73
CA GLY A 69 -1.39 12.14 7.58
C GLY A 69 -1.32 11.75 9.06
N VAL A 70 -1.93 12.57 9.91
CA VAL A 70 -1.83 12.44 11.37
C VAL A 70 -2.30 11.09 11.88
N ASP A 71 -3.41 10.59 11.35
CA ASP A 71 -3.93 9.26 11.73
C ASP A 71 -3.27 8.19 10.86
N VAL A 72 -2.24 7.53 11.40
CA VAL A 72 -1.49 6.52 10.67
C VAL A 72 -2.30 5.26 10.36
N SER A 73 -3.37 5.00 11.10
CA SER A 73 -4.24 3.84 10.84
C SER A 73 -5.08 3.99 9.59
N LYS A 74 -5.23 5.22 9.10
CA LYS A 74 -6.09 5.53 7.96
C LYS A 74 -5.41 5.16 6.65
N ALA A 75 -6.14 4.43 5.80
CA ALA A 75 -5.65 4.10 4.47
C ALA A 75 -5.56 5.35 3.60
N LYS A 76 -4.49 5.43 2.79
CA LYS A 76 -4.32 6.50 1.81
C LYS A 76 -4.71 5.98 0.43
N TYR A 77 -5.57 6.73 -0.25
CA TYR A 77 -6.00 6.41 -1.61
C TYR A 77 -5.63 7.53 -2.56
N TYR A 78 -5.42 7.15 -3.83
CA TYR A 78 -5.23 8.09 -4.92
C TYR A 78 -6.56 8.27 -5.66
N PRO A 79 -6.79 9.42 -6.33
CA PRO A 79 -8.03 9.60 -7.11
C PRO A 79 -8.25 8.50 -8.14
N GLU A 80 -7.18 8.00 -8.76
CA GLU A 80 -7.25 6.97 -9.79
C GLU A 80 -7.64 5.60 -9.24
N ASP A 81 -7.52 5.37 -7.93
CA ASP A 81 -7.88 4.08 -7.31
C ASP A 81 -9.33 3.71 -7.59
N SER A 82 -10.23 4.70 -7.73
CA SER A 82 -11.65 4.43 -8.01
C SER A 82 -11.88 3.75 -9.36
N GLU A 83 -10.91 3.81 -10.28
CA GLU A 83 -11.00 3.14 -11.58
C GLU A 83 -10.67 1.65 -11.49
N PHE A 84 -10.05 1.22 -10.41
CA PHE A 84 -9.51 -0.14 -10.25
C PHE A 84 -10.14 -0.90 -9.08
N LEU A 85 -10.24 -0.25 -7.92
CA LEU A 85 -10.59 -0.94 -6.68
C LEU A 85 -12.08 -1.24 -6.57
N ILE A 86 -12.40 -2.46 -6.14
CA ILE A 86 -13.77 -2.90 -5.84
C ILE A 86 -14.18 -2.40 -4.46
N GLU A 87 -13.25 -2.36 -3.51
CA GLU A 87 -13.48 -1.98 -2.12
C GLU A 87 -12.46 -0.94 -1.68
N PHE A 88 -12.85 -0.11 -0.73
CA PHE A 88 -12.00 0.90 -0.12
C PHE A 88 -11.98 0.66 1.39
N GLU A 89 -11.06 -0.17 1.84
CA GLU A 89 -10.88 -0.42 3.27
C GLU A 89 -10.43 0.87 3.95
N PRO A 90 -11.07 1.26 5.07
CA PRO A 90 -10.76 2.56 5.68
C PRO A 90 -9.43 2.59 6.42
N THR A 91 -8.92 1.43 6.82
CA THR A 91 -7.73 1.34 7.68
C THR A 91 -6.69 0.39 7.11
N VAL A 92 -5.47 0.56 7.58
CA VAL A 92 -4.33 -0.31 7.32
C VAL A 92 -3.86 -0.94 8.63
N GLN A 93 -2.92 -1.90 8.54
CA GLN A 93 -2.35 -2.56 9.70
C GLN A 93 -0.88 -2.21 9.83
N HIS A 94 -0.41 -2.11 11.07
CA HIS A 94 0.98 -1.89 11.41
C HIS A 94 1.50 -3.00 12.30
N PHE A 95 2.75 -3.38 12.09
CA PHE A 95 3.42 -4.41 12.86
C PHE A 95 4.83 -3.96 13.21
N GLU A 96 5.29 -4.31 14.40
CA GLU A 96 6.70 -4.21 14.71
C GLU A 96 7.44 -5.33 13.98
N VAL A 97 8.64 -5.02 13.47
CA VAL A 97 9.43 -5.99 12.70
C VAL A 97 10.67 -6.35 13.50
N PHE A 98 10.85 -7.63 13.71
CA PHE A 98 12.02 -8.19 14.38
C PHE A 98 12.73 -9.13 13.41
N THR A 99 14.05 -9.02 13.31
CA THR A 99 14.86 -9.91 12.47
C THR A 99 15.44 -11.04 13.30
N GLY A 100 15.48 -12.22 12.69
CA GLY A 100 16.04 -13.39 13.36
C GLY A 100 17.29 -13.92 12.69
#